data_42b9a27f9524bf8e517853e69a4ae390
#
_entry.id   42b9a27f9524bf8e517853e69a4ae390
#
_cell.length_a   1.000
_cell.length_b   1.000
_cell.length_c   1.000
_cell.angle_alpha   90.00
_cell.angle_beta   90.00
_cell.angle_gamma   90.00
#
_symmetry.space_group_name_H-M   'P 1'
#
loop_
_entity.id
_entity.type
_entity.pdbx_description
1 polymer ?
#
loop_
_entity_poly.entity_id
_entity_poly.type
_entity_poly.pdbx_seq_one_letter_code
_entity_poly.pdbx_strand_id
1 'polypeptide(L)'
;MKKLLSSALFLKSLLILSQTHAASFSCKAAKLKSEQQICNDLGLNDADVKLATTYQIILHALPMGGRDAEKDKQFQWLKQRNSCSANTSCLRRAYAQRQQQLDQLLQTRILSQGPF
;
A
#
# COMPACT_ATOMS: atom_id res chain seq x y z
N MET A 1 58.98 27.88 11.62
CA MET A 1 57.59 28.01 12.05
C MET A 1 56.70 27.34 11.02
N LYS A 2 56.27 26.16 11.31
CA LYS A 2 55.33 25.44 10.43
C LYS A 2 53.91 25.67 10.92
N LYS A 3 53.12 26.42 10.17
CA LYS A 3 51.69 26.57 10.41
C LYS A 3 50.99 25.33 9.89
N LEU A 4 50.51 24.51 10.80
CA LEU A 4 49.62 23.40 10.47
C LEU A 4 48.23 23.97 10.18
N LEU A 5 47.89 24.05 8.90
CA LEU A 5 46.53 24.33 8.47
C LEU A 5 45.72 23.03 8.62
N SER A 6 45.00 22.95 9.72
CA SER A 6 44.03 21.88 9.95
C SER A 6 42.80 22.17 9.10
N SER A 7 42.76 21.58 7.93
CA SER A 7 41.52 21.58 7.11
C SER A 7 40.53 20.60 7.71
N ALA A 8 39.65 21.12 8.55
CA ALA A 8 38.49 20.36 8.98
C ALA A 8 37.54 20.20 7.80
N LEU A 9 37.61 19.08 7.12
CA LEU A 9 36.60 18.66 6.17
C LEU A 9 35.34 18.30 6.94
N PHE A 10 34.42 19.27 7.03
CA PHE A 10 33.05 18.97 7.45
C PHE A 10 32.36 18.23 6.31
N LEU A 11 32.35 16.89 6.39
CA LEU A 11 31.45 16.05 5.59
C LEU A 11 30.06 16.31 6.10
N LYS A 12 29.34 17.24 5.49
CA LYS A 12 27.91 17.35 5.64
C LYS A 12 27.29 16.14 4.92
N SER A 13 27.07 15.07 5.67
CA SER A 13 26.21 13.98 5.24
C SER A 13 24.80 14.54 5.09
N LEU A 14 24.44 14.90 3.87
CA LEU A 14 23.06 15.19 3.49
C LEU A 14 22.33 13.85 3.56
N LEU A 15 21.67 13.57 4.68
CA LEU A 15 20.65 12.52 4.76
C LEU A 15 19.51 12.97 3.86
N ILE A 16 19.56 12.55 2.60
CA ILE A 16 18.41 12.62 1.71
C ILE A 16 17.46 11.57 2.24
N LEU A 17 16.51 12.00 3.07
CA LEU A 17 15.32 11.21 3.39
C LEU A 17 14.55 11.06 2.07
N SER A 18 14.87 10.02 1.32
CA SER A 18 14.04 9.56 0.23
C SER A 18 12.70 9.15 0.87
N GLN A 19 11.65 9.94 0.68
CA GLN A 19 10.31 9.49 0.99
C GLN A 19 9.98 8.37 0.00
N THR A 20 10.25 7.14 0.41
CA THR A 20 9.82 5.96 -0.32
C THR A 20 8.31 5.83 -0.11
N HIS A 21 7.54 6.29 -1.06
CA HIS A 21 6.12 5.96 -1.15
C HIS A 21 6.01 4.49 -1.50
N ALA A 22 5.65 3.67 -0.50
CA ALA A 22 5.60 2.21 -0.62
C ALA A 22 4.20 1.70 -0.99
N ALA A 23 3.55 2.30 -2.00
CA ALA A 23 2.32 1.76 -2.56
C ALA A 23 2.52 0.32 -3.05
N SER A 24 1.45 -0.46 -3.11
CA SER A 24 1.47 -1.85 -3.59
C SER A 24 1.81 -2.00 -5.08
N PHE A 25 1.92 -0.88 -5.78
CA PHE A 25 2.31 -0.78 -7.19
C PHE A 25 3.40 0.28 -7.37
N SER A 26 4.05 0.29 -8.53
CA SER A 26 5.10 1.26 -8.82
C SER A 26 4.53 2.66 -9.04
N CYS A 27 4.82 3.59 -8.15
CA CYS A 27 4.43 5.00 -8.31
C CYS A 27 5.10 5.68 -9.51
N LYS A 28 6.32 5.26 -9.87
CA LYS A 28 7.03 5.78 -11.06
C LYS A 28 6.35 5.38 -12.35
N ALA A 29 5.73 4.19 -12.40
CA ALA A 29 5.04 3.66 -13.56
C ALA A 29 3.54 3.95 -13.55
N ALA A 30 3.00 4.62 -12.53
CA ALA A 30 1.59 4.91 -12.38
C ALA A 30 1.08 5.84 -13.49
N LYS A 31 0.19 5.33 -14.33
CA LYS A 31 -0.41 6.07 -15.46
C LYS A 31 -1.83 6.53 -15.17
N LEU A 32 -2.56 5.80 -14.32
CA LEU A 32 -3.94 6.14 -13.96
C LEU A 32 -3.96 7.28 -12.95
N LYS A 33 -4.92 8.18 -13.09
CA LYS A 33 -5.11 9.30 -12.16
C LYS A 33 -5.36 8.84 -10.73
N SER A 34 -6.10 7.73 -10.57
CA SER A 34 -6.32 7.11 -9.26
C SER A 34 -5.02 6.65 -8.62
N GLU A 35 -4.16 5.98 -9.36
CA GLU A 35 -2.87 5.49 -8.87
C GLU A 35 -1.93 6.66 -8.51
N GLN A 36 -1.88 7.69 -9.35
CA GLN A 36 -1.10 8.90 -9.08
C GLN A 36 -1.58 9.59 -7.81
N GLN A 37 -2.90 9.68 -7.59
CA GLN A 37 -3.46 10.25 -6.37
C GLN A 37 -3.15 9.42 -5.13
N ILE A 38 -3.21 8.10 -5.22
CA ILE A 38 -2.82 7.20 -4.13
C ILE A 38 -1.34 7.40 -3.76
N CYS A 39 -0.48 7.56 -4.74
CA CYS A 39 0.94 7.81 -4.52
C CYS A 39 1.21 9.18 -3.87
N ASN A 40 0.40 10.20 -4.16
CA ASN A 40 0.60 11.57 -3.69
C ASN A 40 -0.09 11.88 -2.37
N ASP A 41 -1.03 11.06 -1.92
CA ASP A 41 -1.74 11.22 -0.65
C ASP A 41 -1.25 10.18 0.35
N LEU A 42 -0.65 10.62 1.45
CA LEU A 42 -0.04 9.72 2.43
C LEU A 42 -1.07 8.77 3.04
N GLY A 43 -2.26 9.24 3.37
CA GLY A 43 -3.33 8.41 3.92
C GLY A 43 -3.83 7.35 2.95
N LEU A 44 -3.95 7.68 1.67
CA LEU A 44 -4.30 6.72 0.62
C LEU A 44 -3.18 5.71 0.37
N ASN A 45 -1.93 6.16 0.40
CA ASN A 45 -0.77 5.27 0.28
C ASN A 45 -0.73 4.24 1.41
N ASP A 46 -0.92 4.68 2.64
CA ASP A 46 -0.99 3.79 3.81
C ASP A 46 -2.16 2.80 3.72
N ALA A 47 -3.32 3.26 3.29
CA ALA A 47 -4.49 2.41 3.08
C ALA A 47 -4.24 1.36 1.99
N ASP A 48 -3.55 1.72 0.92
CA ASP A 48 -3.17 0.81 -0.16
C ASP A 48 -2.24 -0.29 0.34
N VAL A 49 -1.18 0.06 1.05
CA VAL A 49 -0.23 -0.90 1.62
C VAL A 49 -0.92 -1.84 2.61
N LYS A 50 -1.75 -1.31 3.50
CA LYS A 50 -2.52 -2.11 4.46
C LYS A 50 -3.44 -3.10 3.76
N LEU A 51 -4.21 -2.64 2.77
CA LEU A 51 -5.13 -3.48 2.04
C LEU A 51 -4.41 -4.58 1.27
N ALA A 52 -3.36 -4.25 0.54
CA ALA A 52 -2.57 -5.21 -0.21
C ALA A 52 -1.95 -6.27 0.70
N THR A 53 -1.45 -5.88 1.86
CA THR A 53 -0.87 -6.80 2.85
C THR A 53 -1.94 -7.76 3.39
N THR A 54 -3.10 -7.24 3.80
CA THR A 54 -4.23 -8.06 4.28
C THR A 54 -4.69 -9.03 3.21
N TYR A 55 -4.81 -8.56 1.99
CA TYR A 55 -5.21 -9.39 0.84
C TYR A 55 -4.24 -10.54 0.59
N GLN A 56 -2.94 -10.30 0.63
CA GLN A 56 -1.93 -11.34 0.46
C GLN A 56 -1.98 -12.40 1.57
N ILE A 57 -2.16 -11.98 2.83
CA ILE A 57 -2.33 -12.91 3.95
C ILE A 57 -3.54 -13.81 3.71
N ILE A 58 -4.66 -13.26 3.30
CA ILE A 58 -5.90 -14.00 3.02
C ILE A 58 -5.68 -15.00 1.89
N LEU A 59 -5.05 -14.58 0.79
CA LEU A 59 -4.77 -15.47 -0.34
C LEU A 59 -3.93 -16.68 0.04
N HIS A 60 -2.93 -16.49 0.91
CA HIS A 60 -2.09 -17.59 1.38
C HIS A 60 -2.81 -18.55 2.32
N ALA A 61 -3.81 -18.06 3.04
CA ALA A 61 -4.55 -18.85 4.04
C ALA A 61 -5.77 -19.56 3.46
N LEU A 62 -6.33 -19.10 2.35
CA LEU A 62 -7.52 -19.69 1.75
C LEU A 62 -7.19 -20.93 0.89
N PRO A 63 -8.08 -21.93 0.88
CA PRO A 63 -7.99 -23.03 -0.10
C PRO A 63 -8.24 -22.49 -1.52
N MET A 64 -7.86 -23.28 -2.54
CA MET A 64 -7.78 -22.87 -3.94
C MET A 64 -9.05 -22.21 -4.48
N GLY A 65 -10.24 -22.78 -4.22
CA GLY A 65 -11.50 -22.21 -4.69
C GLY A 65 -11.84 -20.89 -4.06
N GLY A 66 -11.59 -20.74 -2.75
CA GLY A 66 -11.77 -19.48 -2.03
C GLY A 66 -10.77 -18.41 -2.48
N ARG A 67 -9.55 -18.82 -2.76
CA ARG A 67 -8.49 -17.95 -3.30
C ARG A 67 -8.88 -17.37 -4.64
N ASP A 68 -9.37 -18.18 -5.57
CA ASP A 68 -9.79 -17.73 -6.90
C ASP A 68 -10.96 -16.77 -6.81
N ALA A 69 -11.94 -17.06 -5.95
CA ALA A 69 -13.07 -16.16 -5.71
C ALA A 69 -12.61 -14.79 -5.17
N GLU A 70 -11.63 -14.76 -4.26
CA GLU A 70 -11.10 -13.49 -3.73
C GLU A 70 -10.27 -12.72 -4.76
N LYS A 71 -9.55 -13.41 -5.65
CA LYS A 71 -8.87 -12.76 -6.77
C LYS A 71 -9.86 -12.06 -7.72
N ASP A 72 -10.98 -12.69 -8.02
CA ASP A 72 -12.03 -12.09 -8.84
C ASP A 72 -12.65 -10.86 -8.17
N LYS A 73 -12.96 -10.94 -6.87
CA LYS A 73 -13.45 -9.79 -6.10
C LYS A 73 -12.44 -8.64 -6.08
N GLN A 74 -11.17 -8.95 -5.90
CA GLN A 74 -10.10 -7.94 -5.92
C GLN A 74 -10.00 -7.27 -7.28
N PHE A 75 -10.10 -8.02 -8.35
CA PHE A 75 -10.08 -7.46 -9.71
C PHE A 75 -11.26 -6.51 -9.95
N GLN A 76 -12.48 -6.88 -9.53
CA GLN A 76 -13.65 -6.02 -9.63
C GLN A 76 -13.51 -4.76 -8.76
N TRP A 77 -12.97 -4.90 -7.54
CA TRP A 77 -12.71 -3.78 -6.67
C TRP A 77 -11.68 -2.81 -7.27
N LEU A 78 -10.63 -3.29 -7.90
CA LEU A 78 -9.64 -2.45 -8.57
C LEU A 78 -10.28 -1.60 -9.67
N LYS A 79 -11.18 -2.16 -10.45
CA LYS A 79 -11.96 -1.40 -11.44
C LYS A 79 -12.78 -0.30 -10.79
N GLN A 80 -13.46 -0.60 -9.70
CA GLN A 80 -14.26 0.36 -8.93
C GLN A 80 -13.38 1.47 -8.35
N ARG A 81 -12.25 1.11 -7.73
CA ARG A 81 -11.27 2.09 -7.23
C ARG A 81 -10.79 3.02 -8.34
N ASN A 82 -10.43 2.46 -9.48
CA ASN A 82 -9.89 3.23 -10.59
C ASN A 82 -10.93 4.16 -11.23
N SER A 83 -12.22 3.83 -11.12
CA SER A 83 -13.31 4.72 -11.57
C SER A 83 -13.42 6.01 -10.76
N CYS A 84 -12.85 6.05 -9.55
CA CYS A 84 -12.76 7.27 -8.75
C CYS A 84 -11.91 8.36 -9.39
N SER A 85 -11.04 8.02 -10.35
CA SER A 85 -10.04 8.94 -10.87
C SER A 85 -9.21 9.57 -9.74
N ALA A 86 -8.97 10.87 -9.72
CA ALA A 86 -8.21 11.56 -8.67
C ALA A 86 -9.06 12.03 -7.48
N ASN A 87 -10.30 11.57 -7.36
CA ASN A 87 -11.20 11.98 -6.27
C ASN A 87 -10.80 11.30 -4.96
N THR A 88 -10.19 12.04 -4.05
CA THR A 88 -9.67 11.54 -2.76
C THR A 88 -10.76 10.93 -1.89
N SER A 89 -11.93 11.57 -1.77
CA SER A 89 -13.05 11.04 -0.97
C SER A 89 -13.58 9.71 -1.52
N CYS A 90 -13.72 9.61 -2.84
CA CYS A 90 -14.11 8.39 -3.53
C CYS A 90 -13.11 7.27 -3.27
N LEU A 91 -11.83 7.54 -3.42
CA LEU A 91 -10.75 6.59 -3.16
C LEU A 91 -10.73 6.14 -1.70
N ARG A 92 -10.86 7.06 -0.75
CA ARG A 92 -10.91 6.71 0.69
C ARG A 92 -12.07 5.77 1.00
N ARG A 93 -13.26 6.01 0.45
CA ARG A 93 -14.41 5.13 0.64
C ARG A 93 -14.18 3.75 0.01
N ALA A 94 -13.61 3.69 -1.18
CA ALA A 94 -13.30 2.43 -1.84
C ALA A 94 -12.33 1.57 -1.01
N TYR A 95 -11.26 2.17 -0.48
CA TYR A 95 -10.31 1.49 0.40
C TYR A 95 -10.96 1.04 1.71
N ALA A 96 -11.72 1.92 2.37
CA ALA A 96 -12.37 1.60 3.64
C ALA A 96 -13.35 0.43 3.51
N GLN A 97 -14.17 0.42 2.47
CA GLN A 97 -15.13 -0.66 2.21
C GLN A 97 -14.43 -1.99 1.92
N ARG A 98 -13.42 -1.98 1.08
CA ARG A 98 -12.69 -3.21 0.76
C ARG A 98 -11.91 -3.73 1.96
N GLN A 99 -11.25 -2.85 2.71
CA GLN A 99 -10.52 -3.24 3.92
C GLN A 99 -11.46 -3.89 4.93
N GLN A 100 -12.65 -3.33 5.13
CA GLN A 100 -13.67 -3.91 6.03
C GLN A 100 -14.08 -5.32 5.59
N GLN A 101 -14.28 -5.54 4.30
CA GLN A 101 -14.60 -6.88 3.76
C GLN A 101 -13.47 -7.88 4.02
N LEU A 102 -12.22 -7.45 3.80
CA LEU A 102 -11.06 -8.30 4.03
C LEU A 102 -10.84 -8.59 5.52
N ASP A 103 -10.98 -7.58 6.37
CA ASP A 103 -10.85 -7.74 7.82
C ASP A 103 -11.91 -8.71 8.36
N GLN A 104 -13.14 -8.61 7.88
CA GLN A 104 -14.22 -9.51 8.26
C GLN A 104 -13.94 -10.95 7.81
N LEU A 105 -13.44 -11.13 6.59
CA LEU A 105 -13.05 -12.43 6.08
C LEU A 105 -11.91 -13.04 6.89
N LEU A 106 -10.92 -12.22 7.24
CA LEU A 106 -9.80 -12.63 8.08
C LEU A 106 -10.28 -13.12 9.45
N GLN A 107 -11.17 -12.37 10.10
CA GLN A 107 -11.72 -12.72 11.41
C GLN A 107 -12.57 -13.99 11.38
N THR A 108 -13.50 -14.09 10.43
CA THR A 108 -14.52 -15.14 10.44
C THR A 108 -14.05 -16.46 9.84
N ARG A 109 -13.11 -16.45 8.89
CA ARG A 109 -12.71 -17.65 8.14
C ARG A 109 -11.27 -18.08 8.36
N ILE A 110 -10.42 -17.23 8.88
CA ILE A 110 -9.00 -17.51 9.03
C ILE A 110 -8.62 -17.56 10.51
N LEU A 111 -8.77 -16.45 11.23
CA LEU A 111 -8.39 -16.40 12.65
C LEU A 111 -9.27 -17.28 13.54
N SER A 112 -10.52 -17.49 13.17
CA SER A 112 -11.43 -18.38 13.89
C SER A 112 -11.05 -19.86 13.78
N GLN A 113 -10.18 -20.24 12.84
CA GLN A 113 -9.71 -21.61 12.62
C GLN A 113 -8.42 -21.92 13.39
N GLY A 114 -7.86 -20.93 14.13
CA GLY A 114 -6.63 -21.11 14.90
C GLY A 114 -6.72 -22.16 16.00
N PRO A 115 -5.59 -22.53 16.65
CA PRO A 115 -4.29 -21.85 16.76
C PRO A 115 -3.39 -22.05 15.53
N PHE A 116 -2.68 -21.00 15.20
CA PHE A 116 -1.69 -21.02 14.11
C PHE A 116 -0.30 -21.24 14.66
#